data_6b97eb28af855f37475748fc2e382dec
#
_entry.id   6b97eb28af855f37475748fc2e382dec
#
_cell.length_a   1.000
_cell.length_b   1.000
_cell.length_c   1.000
_cell.angle_alpha   90.00
_cell.angle_beta   90.00
_cell.angle_gamma   90.00
#
_symmetry.space_group_name_H-M   'P 1'
#
loop_
_entity.id
_entity.type
_entity.pdbx_description
1 polymer ?
#
loop_
_entity_poly.entity_id
_entity_poly.type
_entity_poly.pdbx_seq_one_letter_code
_entity_poly.pdbx_strand_id
1 'polypeptide(L)'
;MTFSKEWNLAYKKNLQINNWPFSELISYTIRFSKLKKTKFRVLELGCGSGPNIPFFLSLNVEYFGIDGGTIIINKLKKQYPKLKHNLFAGDFTHEIPYTGKFDLIVDRSALTHNFTNDIKNCLQLIYKKLKTNGKFIGIDWFSTNHFEYKNGSKTTDPFTKNNFKTGQFKKLGNVHFSNKRHLLDFFENFKIEILDEKIIYSKIPSQKKNFASWHIVARKK
;
A
#
# COMPACT_ATOMS: atom_id res chain seq x y z
N MET A 1 -11.03 14.49 -5.35
CA MET A 1 -10.91 13.21 -4.61
C MET A 1 -10.45 12.16 -5.58
N THR A 2 -9.24 11.68 -5.42
CA THR A 2 -8.64 10.61 -6.25
C THR A 2 -9.04 9.23 -5.77
N PHE A 3 -9.56 9.09 -4.53
CA PHE A 3 -10.06 7.81 -4.01
C PHE A 3 -11.19 7.26 -4.87
N SER A 4 -10.99 6.05 -5.39
CA SER A 4 -11.92 5.39 -6.29
C SER A 4 -13.21 4.98 -5.55
N LYS A 5 -14.38 5.40 -6.07
CA LYS A 5 -15.70 5.02 -5.54
C LYS A 5 -15.91 3.49 -5.57
N GLU A 6 -15.20 2.79 -6.43
CA GLU A 6 -15.25 1.34 -6.60
C GLU A 6 -14.84 0.61 -5.32
N TRP A 7 -13.88 1.14 -4.55
CA TRP A 7 -13.46 0.55 -3.28
C TRP A 7 -14.56 0.62 -2.21
N ASN A 8 -15.26 1.76 -2.07
CA ASN A 8 -16.40 1.85 -1.17
C ASN A 8 -17.51 0.87 -1.54
N LEU A 9 -17.78 0.69 -2.84
CA LEU A 9 -18.75 -0.30 -3.32
C LEU A 9 -18.30 -1.74 -3.04
N ALA A 10 -17.00 -2.03 -3.18
CA ALA A 10 -16.44 -3.33 -2.86
C ALA A 10 -16.60 -3.64 -1.36
N TYR A 11 -16.26 -2.71 -0.48
CA TYR A 11 -16.41 -2.87 0.97
C TYR A 11 -17.89 -3.02 1.39
N LYS A 12 -18.81 -2.27 0.77
CA LYS A 12 -20.26 -2.41 1.01
C LYS A 12 -20.78 -3.81 0.67
N LYS A 13 -20.19 -4.44 -0.34
CA LYS A 13 -20.55 -5.81 -0.79
C LYS A 13 -19.71 -6.89 -0.10
N ASN A 14 -18.95 -6.57 0.95
CA ASN A 14 -18.00 -7.47 1.61
C ASN A 14 -16.99 -8.13 0.63
N LEU A 15 -16.68 -7.47 -0.47
CA LEU A 15 -15.61 -7.85 -1.37
C LEU A 15 -14.29 -7.22 -0.89
N GLN A 16 -13.15 -7.84 -1.23
CA GLN A 16 -11.82 -7.36 -0.83
C GLN A 16 -11.63 -7.27 0.71
N ILE A 17 -12.36 -8.10 1.46
CA ILE A 17 -12.18 -8.25 2.90
C ILE A 17 -11.12 -9.33 3.14
N ASN A 18 -10.04 -8.94 3.80
CA ASN A 18 -9.01 -9.87 4.25
C ASN A 18 -8.94 -9.85 5.78
N ASN A 19 -8.78 -11.02 6.37
CA ASN A 19 -8.79 -11.18 7.84
C ASN A 19 -7.38 -11.45 8.40
N TRP A 20 -6.42 -11.83 7.54
CA TRP A 20 -5.10 -12.27 7.97
C TRP A 20 -4.01 -11.34 7.46
N PRO A 21 -2.97 -11.09 8.27
CA PRO A 21 -1.84 -10.27 7.87
C PRO A 21 -1.13 -10.85 6.65
N PHE A 22 -0.61 -9.97 5.80
CA PHE A 22 0.16 -10.38 4.63
C PHE A 22 1.56 -10.81 5.03
N SER A 23 1.97 -12.03 4.63
CA SER A 23 3.25 -12.64 4.99
C SER A 23 4.45 -11.80 4.58
N GLU A 24 4.42 -11.21 3.39
CA GLU A 24 5.48 -10.33 2.90
C GLU A 24 5.59 -9.07 3.75
N LEU A 25 4.46 -8.45 4.13
CA LEU A 25 4.49 -7.26 4.99
C LEU A 25 5.08 -7.58 6.36
N ILE A 26 4.70 -8.72 6.96
CA ILE A 26 5.29 -9.21 8.21
C ILE A 26 6.81 -9.39 8.04
N SER A 27 7.22 -10.17 7.03
CA SER A 27 8.62 -10.51 6.79
C SER A 27 9.49 -9.26 6.60
N TYR A 28 9.07 -8.34 5.72
CA TYR A 28 9.81 -7.11 5.46
C TYR A 28 9.84 -6.17 6.67
N THR A 29 8.73 -6.07 7.40
CA THR A 29 8.67 -5.27 8.63
C THR A 29 9.67 -5.78 9.67
N ILE A 30 9.66 -7.08 9.97
CA ILE A 30 10.55 -7.68 10.96
C ILE A 30 12.03 -7.57 10.55
N ARG A 31 12.34 -7.83 9.28
CA ARG A 31 13.71 -7.84 8.77
C ARG A 31 14.32 -6.46 8.66
N PHE A 32 13.54 -5.45 8.28
CA PHE A 32 14.08 -4.15 7.87
C PHE A 32 13.71 -3.00 8.80
N SER A 33 12.74 -3.15 9.72
CA SER A 33 12.46 -2.13 10.72
C SER A 33 13.07 -2.49 12.07
N LYS A 34 13.74 -1.51 12.70
CA LYS A 34 14.34 -1.70 14.03
C LYS A 34 13.26 -1.50 15.12
N LEU A 35 12.37 -2.47 15.30
CA LEU A 35 11.20 -2.40 16.20
C LEU A 35 11.50 -2.30 17.71
N LYS A 36 12.78 -2.35 18.12
CA LYS A 36 13.19 -2.39 19.55
C LYS A 36 13.10 -1.04 20.28
N LYS A 37 12.60 0.01 19.64
CA LYS A 37 12.46 1.33 20.28
C LYS A 37 11.17 1.42 21.07
N THR A 38 11.23 1.95 22.29
CA THR A 38 10.04 2.42 23.02
C THR A 38 9.31 3.49 22.19
N LYS A 39 7.99 3.44 22.13
CA LYS A 39 7.13 4.37 21.35
C LYS A 39 7.42 4.37 19.85
N PHE A 40 7.58 3.18 19.26
CA PHE A 40 7.71 3.04 17.81
C PHE A 40 6.37 3.32 17.11
N ARG A 41 6.34 4.31 16.22
CA ARG A 41 5.12 4.75 15.53
C ARG A 41 5.07 4.21 14.11
N VAL A 42 3.99 3.51 13.79
CA VAL A 42 3.72 2.95 12.46
C VAL A 42 2.49 3.58 11.85
N LEU A 43 2.56 3.97 10.58
CA LEU A 43 1.42 4.35 9.76
C LEU A 43 1.24 3.34 8.63
N GLU A 44 0.03 2.81 8.47
CA GLU A 44 -0.36 2.01 7.30
C GLU A 44 -1.25 2.84 6.37
N LEU A 45 -0.82 2.98 5.11
CA LEU A 45 -1.58 3.60 4.05
C LEU A 45 -2.45 2.55 3.36
N GLY A 46 -3.74 2.86 3.17
CA GLY A 46 -4.69 1.91 2.62
C GLY A 46 -4.90 0.70 3.53
N CYS A 47 -5.16 0.91 4.82
CA CYS A 47 -5.28 -0.19 5.80
C CYS A 47 -6.46 -1.14 5.53
N GLY A 48 -7.39 -0.78 4.63
CA GLY A 48 -8.49 -1.62 4.17
C GLY A 48 -9.31 -2.20 5.31
N SER A 49 -9.55 -3.51 5.27
CA SER A 49 -10.27 -4.25 6.33
C SER A 49 -9.44 -4.49 7.61
N GLY A 50 -8.22 -3.96 7.69
CA GLY A 50 -7.35 -4.03 8.86
C GLY A 50 -6.66 -5.38 9.10
N PRO A 51 -6.32 -6.16 8.05
CA PRO A 51 -5.72 -7.48 8.25
C PRO A 51 -4.38 -7.43 8.99
N ASN A 52 -3.63 -6.33 8.85
CA ASN A 52 -2.32 -6.17 9.46
C ASN A 52 -2.37 -5.56 10.87
N ILE A 53 -3.51 -5.04 11.33
CA ILE A 53 -3.67 -4.44 12.67
C ILE A 53 -3.24 -5.42 13.79
N PRO A 54 -3.72 -6.69 13.84
CA PRO A 54 -3.31 -7.63 14.89
C PRO A 54 -1.81 -7.84 14.95
N PHE A 55 -1.13 -7.91 13.79
CA PHE A 55 0.32 -8.04 13.72
C PHE A 55 1.02 -6.84 14.35
N PHE A 56 0.64 -5.61 13.98
CA PHE A 56 1.26 -4.42 14.57
C PHE A 56 0.97 -4.28 16.07
N LEU A 57 -0.24 -4.62 16.52
CA LEU A 57 -0.58 -4.60 17.95
C LEU A 57 0.25 -5.62 18.75
N SER A 58 0.55 -6.80 18.17
CA SER A 58 1.40 -7.81 18.83
C SER A 58 2.84 -7.35 19.03
N LEU A 59 3.29 -6.36 18.25
CA LEU A 59 4.62 -5.75 18.37
C LEU A 59 4.68 -4.59 19.37
N ASN A 60 3.57 -4.28 20.05
CA ASN A 60 3.45 -3.18 21.00
C ASN A 60 3.90 -1.81 20.42
N VAL A 61 3.55 -1.55 19.15
CA VAL A 61 3.81 -0.29 18.47
C VAL A 61 2.59 0.63 18.53
N GLU A 62 2.80 1.95 18.40
CA GLU A 62 1.72 2.91 18.24
C GLU A 62 1.27 2.89 16.77
N TYR A 63 0.15 2.21 16.50
CA TYR A 63 -0.37 2.00 15.16
C TYR A 63 -1.32 3.11 14.75
N PHE A 64 -1.19 3.56 13.49
CA PHE A 64 -2.09 4.47 12.79
C PHE A 64 -2.46 3.86 11.44
N GLY A 65 -3.71 4.04 11.02
CA GLY A 65 -4.20 3.56 9.72
C GLY A 65 -5.03 4.63 9.00
N ILE A 66 -4.82 4.76 7.71
CA ILE A 66 -5.62 5.62 6.84
C ILE A 66 -6.13 4.82 5.64
N ASP A 67 -7.40 5.01 5.28
CA ASP A 67 -8.01 4.43 4.08
C ASP A 67 -9.05 5.40 3.53
N GLY A 68 -9.22 5.44 2.20
CA GLY A 68 -10.23 6.26 1.56
C GLY A 68 -11.67 5.81 1.85
N GLY A 69 -11.87 4.55 2.25
CA GLY A 69 -13.17 3.94 2.50
C GLY A 69 -13.76 4.30 3.85
N THR A 70 -14.70 5.25 3.90
CA THR A 70 -15.40 5.64 5.14
C THR A 70 -16.11 4.44 5.79
N ILE A 71 -16.70 3.55 4.98
CA ILE A 71 -17.43 2.36 5.47
C ILE A 71 -16.48 1.44 6.24
N ILE A 72 -15.32 1.15 5.65
CA ILE A 72 -14.37 0.22 6.26
C ILE A 72 -13.71 0.81 7.50
N ILE A 73 -13.36 2.09 7.50
CA ILE A 73 -12.79 2.76 8.66
C ILE A 73 -13.79 2.81 9.83
N ASN A 74 -15.05 3.06 9.56
CA ASN A 74 -16.08 3.03 10.62
C ASN A 74 -16.26 1.62 11.23
N LYS A 75 -16.14 0.57 10.41
CA LYS A 75 -16.12 -0.84 10.87
C LYS A 75 -14.91 -1.10 11.76
N LEU A 76 -13.72 -0.67 11.32
CA LEU A 76 -12.48 -0.83 12.11
C LEU A 76 -12.51 -0.08 13.44
N LYS A 77 -13.05 1.13 13.49
CA LYS A 77 -13.21 1.90 14.74
C LYS A 77 -14.11 1.19 15.76
N LYS A 78 -15.11 0.42 15.29
CA LYS A 78 -15.94 -0.43 16.15
C LYS A 78 -15.19 -1.69 16.61
N GLN A 79 -14.43 -2.30 15.72
CA GLN A 79 -13.67 -3.53 16.00
C GLN A 79 -12.46 -3.27 16.92
N TYR A 80 -11.81 -2.09 16.77
CA TYR A 80 -10.64 -1.67 17.54
C TYR A 80 -10.90 -0.33 18.26
N PRO A 81 -11.72 -0.28 19.33
CA PRO A 81 -12.11 0.98 20.00
C PRO A 81 -10.91 1.78 20.50
N LYS A 82 -9.84 1.11 20.94
CA LYS A 82 -8.59 1.75 21.40
C LYS A 82 -7.86 2.50 20.28
N LEU A 83 -8.09 2.13 19.02
CA LEU A 83 -7.50 2.79 17.84
C LEU A 83 -8.44 3.84 17.22
N LYS A 84 -9.59 4.16 17.82
CA LYS A 84 -10.62 5.03 17.23
C LYS A 84 -10.05 6.36 16.71
N HIS A 85 -9.11 6.98 17.43
CA HIS A 85 -8.47 8.24 17.07
C HIS A 85 -7.26 8.08 16.13
N ASN A 86 -6.78 6.86 15.97
CA ASN A 86 -5.64 6.51 15.12
C ASN A 86 -6.07 5.96 13.75
N LEU A 87 -7.39 5.84 13.51
CA LEU A 87 -7.95 5.39 12.24
C LEU A 87 -8.67 6.54 11.55
N PHE A 88 -8.27 6.87 10.34
CA PHE A 88 -8.79 8.01 9.59
C PHE A 88 -9.31 7.60 8.22
N ALA A 89 -10.50 8.12 7.85
CA ALA A 89 -11.05 7.98 6.52
C ALA A 89 -10.70 9.21 5.68
N GLY A 90 -9.81 9.06 4.70
CA GLY A 90 -9.37 10.18 3.88
C GLY A 90 -8.44 9.77 2.76
N ASP A 91 -8.17 10.71 1.87
CA ASP A 91 -7.29 10.52 0.73
C ASP A 91 -5.83 10.76 1.12
N PHE A 92 -5.09 9.68 1.35
CA PHE A 92 -3.68 9.73 1.76
C PHE A 92 -2.74 10.24 0.66
N THR A 93 -3.23 10.42 -0.58
CA THR A 93 -2.44 11.06 -1.65
C THR A 93 -2.42 12.58 -1.52
N HIS A 94 -3.35 13.15 -0.75
CA HIS A 94 -3.47 14.58 -0.51
C HIS A 94 -3.06 14.98 0.89
N GLU A 95 -3.38 14.18 1.90
CA GLU A 95 -3.06 14.50 3.29
C GLU A 95 -2.76 13.27 4.15
N ILE A 96 -1.89 13.45 5.12
CA ILE A 96 -1.68 12.54 6.25
C ILE A 96 -1.96 13.35 7.51
N PRO A 97 -3.18 13.25 8.10
CA PRO A 97 -3.69 14.21 9.09
C PRO A 97 -3.10 14.05 10.49
N TYR A 98 -2.28 13.04 10.69
CA TYR A 98 -1.69 12.76 12.00
C TYR A 98 -0.57 13.72 12.36
N THR A 99 -0.55 14.15 13.62
CA THR A 99 0.55 14.95 14.18
C THR A 99 1.80 14.09 14.47
N GLY A 100 2.96 14.74 14.49
CA GLY A 100 4.24 14.05 14.71
C GLY A 100 4.72 13.25 13.50
N LYS A 101 5.80 12.51 13.72
CA LYS A 101 6.49 11.74 12.68
C LYS A 101 6.48 10.24 13.02
N PHE A 102 6.65 9.41 11.99
CA PHE A 102 6.61 7.95 12.05
C PHE A 102 8.02 7.35 11.93
N ASP A 103 8.25 6.26 12.65
CA ASP A 103 9.45 5.44 12.48
C ASP A 103 9.35 4.58 11.23
N LEU A 104 8.11 4.13 10.92
CA LEU A 104 7.79 3.29 9.78
C LEU A 104 6.47 3.74 9.14
N ILE A 105 6.45 3.84 7.82
CA ILE A 105 5.22 3.96 7.02
C ILE A 105 5.18 2.76 6.08
N VAL A 106 4.05 2.06 6.04
CA VAL A 106 3.87 0.88 5.18
C VAL A 106 2.72 1.09 4.21
N ASP A 107 2.86 0.51 3.04
CA ASP A 107 1.82 0.40 2.02
C ASP A 107 1.80 -1.02 1.44
N ARG A 108 0.63 -1.62 1.34
CA ARG A 108 0.48 -2.87 0.61
C ARG A 108 -0.52 -2.67 -0.53
N SER A 109 0.01 -2.41 -1.72
CA SER A 109 -0.74 -2.22 -2.98
C SER A 109 -1.78 -1.09 -2.98
N ALA A 110 -1.89 -0.25 -1.96
CA ALA A 110 -2.91 0.80 -1.94
C ALA A 110 -2.52 1.98 -2.83
N LEU A 111 -1.25 2.40 -2.80
CA LEU A 111 -0.73 3.45 -3.68
C LEU A 111 -0.83 3.08 -5.16
N THR A 112 -0.77 1.80 -5.49
CA THR A 112 -0.89 1.31 -6.88
C THR A 112 -2.29 1.45 -7.47
N HIS A 113 -3.26 2.01 -6.75
CA HIS A 113 -4.58 2.34 -7.27
C HIS A 113 -4.73 3.82 -7.63
N ASN A 114 -3.61 4.53 -7.80
CA ASN A 114 -3.57 5.96 -8.11
C ASN A 114 -2.74 6.23 -9.38
N PHE A 115 -2.83 7.45 -9.90
CA PHE A 115 -2.00 7.92 -11.01
C PHE A 115 -0.58 8.28 -10.54
N THR A 116 0.38 8.31 -11.46
CA THR A 116 1.79 8.67 -11.21
C THR A 116 1.92 9.93 -10.34
N ASN A 117 1.17 11.00 -10.66
CA ASN A 117 1.28 12.26 -9.93
C ASN A 117 0.76 12.16 -8.49
N ASP A 118 -0.32 11.41 -8.26
CA ASP A 118 -0.88 11.20 -6.92
C ASP A 118 0.08 10.36 -6.06
N ILE A 119 0.72 9.34 -6.67
CA ILE A 119 1.75 8.54 -6.01
C ILE A 119 2.95 9.43 -5.62
N LYS A 120 3.43 10.30 -6.53
CA LYS A 120 4.51 11.25 -6.24
C LYS A 120 4.15 12.19 -5.10
N ASN A 121 2.95 12.75 -5.10
CA ASN A 121 2.46 13.61 -4.02
C ASN A 121 2.46 12.86 -2.68
N CYS A 122 1.93 11.62 -2.66
CA CYS A 122 1.92 10.81 -1.46
C CYS A 122 3.34 10.50 -0.95
N LEU A 123 4.29 10.18 -1.84
CA LEU A 123 5.69 9.93 -1.46
C LEU A 123 6.35 11.17 -0.85
N GLN A 124 6.00 12.37 -1.32
CA GLN A 124 6.45 13.61 -0.68
C GLN A 124 5.86 13.77 0.75
N LEU A 125 4.57 13.45 0.93
CA LEU A 125 3.93 13.46 2.26
C LEU A 125 4.58 12.41 3.18
N ILE A 126 4.82 11.20 2.68
CA ILE A 126 5.54 10.13 3.39
C ILE A 126 6.91 10.63 3.84
N TYR A 127 7.68 11.26 2.93
CA TYR A 127 8.99 11.80 3.25
C TYR A 127 8.93 12.84 4.38
N LYS A 128 7.96 13.76 4.34
CA LYS A 128 7.75 14.77 5.38
C LYS A 128 7.36 14.14 6.72
N LYS A 129 6.54 13.08 6.71
CA LYS A 129 6.00 12.41 7.90
C LYS A 129 6.94 11.37 8.50
N LEU A 130 7.95 10.91 7.80
CA LEU A 130 8.99 10.03 8.35
C LEU A 130 9.95 10.81 9.26
N LYS A 131 10.36 10.18 10.37
CA LYS A 131 11.52 10.61 11.17
C LYS A 131 12.79 10.52 10.32
N THR A 132 13.86 11.21 10.72
CA THR A 132 15.21 10.98 10.17
C THR A 132 15.58 9.50 10.35
N ASN A 133 16.06 8.85 9.29
CA ASN A 133 16.28 7.40 9.21
C ASN A 133 15.00 6.54 9.35
N GLY A 134 13.82 7.12 9.40
CA GLY A 134 12.55 6.40 9.29
C GLY A 134 12.42 5.73 7.92
N LYS A 135 11.65 4.66 7.85
CA LYS A 135 11.55 3.83 6.65
C LYS A 135 10.14 3.81 6.06
N PHE A 136 10.09 3.71 4.75
CA PHE A 136 8.93 3.31 3.99
C PHE A 136 9.11 1.87 3.52
N ILE A 137 8.07 1.04 3.67
CA ILE A 137 8.01 -0.33 3.13
C ILE A 137 6.79 -0.42 2.22
N GLY A 138 7.03 -0.62 0.93
CA GLY A 138 5.99 -0.88 -0.08
C GLY A 138 5.99 -2.36 -0.45
N ILE A 139 4.83 -3.00 -0.37
CA ILE A 139 4.65 -4.43 -0.67
C ILE A 139 3.65 -4.61 -1.81
N ASP A 140 3.96 -5.52 -2.72
CA ASP A 140 3.13 -5.88 -3.88
C ASP A 140 2.76 -4.68 -4.78
N TRP A 141 3.71 -3.77 -5.04
CA TRP A 141 3.55 -2.75 -6.07
C TRP A 141 3.62 -3.42 -7.44
N PHE A 142 2.57 -3.30 -8.25
CA PHE A 142 2.48 -4.08 -9.48
C PHE A 142 3.58 -3.72 -10.48
N SER A 143 4.19 -4.78 -11.06
CA SER A 143 5.23 -4.64 -12.09
C SER A 143 4.64 -4.57 -13.49
N THR A 144 5.29 -3.85 -14.40
CA THR A 144 4.99 -3.91 -15.84
C THR A 144 5.19 -5.32 -16.43
N ASN A 145 5.87 -6.22 -15.71
CA ASN A 145 6.00 -7.64 -16.06
C ASN A 145 4.77 -8.47 -15.63
N HIS A 146 3.80 -7.89 -14.91
CA HIS A 146 2.57 -8.57 -14.54
C HIS A 146 1.71 -8.84 -15.78
N PHE A 147 1.15 -10.06 -15.93
CA PHE A 147 0.41 -10.43 -17.14
C PHE A 147 -0.78 -9.52 -17.43
N GLU A 148 -1.44 -8.97 -16.41
CA GLU A 148 -2.59 -8.08 -16.57
C GLU A 148 -2.23 -6.66 -17.02
N TYR A 149 -0.96 -6.26 -17.01
CA TYR A 149 -0.54 -4.96 -17.53
C TYR A 149 -1.03 -4.71 -18.97
N LYS A 150 -1.13 -5.78 -19.78
CA LYS A 150 -1.58 -5.72 -21.18
C LYS A 150 -3.11 -5.76 -21.32
N ASN A 151 -3.86 -6.11 -20.26
CA ASN A 151 -5.29 -6.40 -20.32
C ASN A 151 -6.18 -5.20 -19.97
N GLY A 152 -5.66 -4.20 -19.28
CA GLY A 152 -6.40 -2.97 -18.94
C GLY A 152 -6.40 -1.96 -20.10
N SER A 153 -7.41 -1.09 -20.13
CA SER A 153 -7.46 0.05 -21.04
C SER A 153 -6.36 1.05 -20.69
N LYS A 154 -5.77 1.67 -21.71
CA LYS A 154 -4.81 2.77 -21.53
C LYS A 154 -5.50 3.98 -20.89
N THR A 155 -4.77 4.73 -20.08
CA THR A 155 -5.17 6.02 -19.54
C THR A 155 -4.24 7.12 -20.08
N THR A 156 -4.39 8.35 -19.61
CA THR A 156 -3.45 9.45 -19.90
C THR A 156 -2.07 9.23 -19.24
N ASP A 157 -2.03 8.40 -18.20
CA ASP A 157 -0.79 7.98 -17.53
C ASP A 157 -0.30 6.66 -18.16
N PRO A 158 0.90 6.60 -18.75
CA PRO A 158 1.40 5.41 -19.44
C PRO A 158 1.56 4.20 -18.50
N PHE A 159 1.74 4.45 -17.21
CA PHE A 159 1.91 3.41 -16.19
C PHE A 159 0.60 2.96 -15.56
N THR A 160 -0.50 3.69 -15.77
CA THR A 160 -1.81 3.35 -15.18
C THR A 160 -2.75 2.76 -16.23
N LYS A 161 -3.43 1.69 -15.86
CA LYS A 161 -4.47 1.02 -16.65
C LYS A 161 -5.79 1.01 -15.87
N ASN A 162 -6.91 0.92 -16.58
CA ASN A 162 -8.22 0.78 -15.96
C ASN A 162 -9.15 -0.14 -16.79
N ASN A 163 -10.43 -0.21 -16.42
CA ASN A 163 -11.47 -0.96 -17.15
C ASN A 163 -11.11 -2.43 -17.42
N PHE A 164 -10.48 -3.10 -16.45
CA PHE A 164 -10.20 -4.52 -16.54
C PHE A 164 -11.49 -5.34 -16.65
N LYS A 165 -11.62 -6.14 -17.71
CA LYS A 165 -12.82 -6.96 -17.99
C LYS A 165 -12.82 -8.27 -17.19
N THR A 166 -11.64 -8.80 -16.90
CA THR A 166 -11.42 -10.09 -16.22
C THR A 166 -10.28 -9.96 -15.22
N GLY A 167 -10.00 -11.02 -14.47
CA GLY A 167 -8.84 -11.12 -13.58
C GLY A 167 -9.04 -10.41 -12.24
N GLN A 168 -7.94 -10.30 -11.50
CA GLN A 168 -7.95 -9.77 -10.13
C GLN A 168 -8.28 -8.27 -10.05
N PHE A 169 -8.04 -7.51 -11.12
CA PHE A 169 -8.29 -6.08 -11.15
C PHE A 169 -9.66 -5.68 -11.68
N LYS A 170 -10.51 -6.67 -12.00
CA LYS A 170 -11.87 -6.40 -12.47
C LYS A 170 -12.63 -5.54 -11.46
N LYS A 171 -13.17 -4.41 -11.92
CA LYS A 171 -13.96 -3.45 -11.12
C LYS A 171 -13.19 -2.74 -9.98
N LEU A 172 -11.86 -2.73 -10.01
CA LEU A 172 -11.06 -2.03 -9.00
C LEU A 172 -10.64 -0.60 -9.41
N GLY A 173 -11.09 -0.11 -10.56
CA GLY A 173 -10.73 1.22 -11.06
C GLY A 173 -9.33 1.25 -11.65
N ASN A 174 -8.55 2.25 -11.26
CA ASN A 174 -7.18 2.43 -11.73
C ASN A 174 -6.23 1.41 -11.09
N VAL A 175 -5.28 0.92 -11.91
CA VAL A 175 -4.18 0.07 -11.45
C VAL A 175 -2.89 0.57 -12.09
N HIS A 176 -1.96 0.95 -11.25
CA HIS A 176 -0.64 1.47 -11.61
C HIS A 176 0.39 0.33 -11.63
N PHE A 177 1.19 0.30 -12.68
CA PHE A 177 2.27 -0.67 -12.86
C PHE A 177 3.58 0.08 -13.03
N SER A 178 4.64 -0.35 -12.36
CA SER A 178 5.95 0.28 -12.45
C SER A 178 7.00 -0.66 -13.02
N ASN A 179 7.94 -0.13 -13.77
CA ASN A 179 9.22 -0.78 -14.03
C ASN A 179 10.28 -0.23 -13.06
N LYS A 180 11.47 -0.83 -13.06
CA LYS A 180 12.58 -0.43 -12.19
C LYS A 180 12.91 1.06 -12.31
N ARG A 181 13.02 1.60 -13.53
CA ARG A 181 13.37 3.01 -13.75
C ARG A 181 12.33 3.94 -13.12
N HIS A 182 11.05 3.65 -13.35
CA HIS A 182 9.94 4.44 -12.79
C HIS A 182 9.95 4.45 -11.26
N LEU A 183 10.29 3.32 -10.63
CA LEU A 183 10.45 3.26 -9.17
C LEU A 183 11.67 4.05 -8.69
N LEU A 184 12.80 4.00 -9.38
CA LEU A 184 13.98 4.82 -9.03
C LEU A 184 13.65 6.31 -9.08
N ASP A 185 12.86 6.75 -10.08
CA ASP A 185 12.37 8.14 -10.18
C ASP A 185 11.42 8.50 -9.03
N PHE A 186 10.54 7.60 -8.61
CA PHE A 186 9.64 7.81 -7.47
C PHE A 186 10.39 8.03 -6.15
N PHE A 187 11.47 7.29 -5.93
CA PHE A 187 12.21 7.28 -4.68
C PHE A 187 13.53 8.07 -4.74
N GLU A 188 13.69 9.03 -5.65
CA GLU A 188 14.94 9.84 -5.82
C GLU A 188 15.40 10.51 -4.52
N ASN A 189 14.45 10.98 -3.70
CA ASN A 189 14.72 11.65 -2.42
C ASN A 189 15.03 10.68 -1.27
N PHE A 190 14.81 9.39 -1.45
CA PHE A 190 15.06 8.35 -0.46
C PHE A 190 16.39 7.64 -0.73
N LYS A 191 16.90 6.96 0.29
CA LYS A 191 17.88 5.90 0.09
C LYS A 191 17.13 4.58 -0.05
N ILE A 192 17.06 4.04 -1.26
CA ILE A 192 16.52 2.69 -1.48
C ILE A 192 17.49 1.69 -0.86
N GLU A 193 17.02 0.87 0.08
CA GLU A 193 17.79 -0.19 0.73
C GLU A 193 17.48 -1.55 0.12
N ILE A 194 16.23 -1.77 -0.31
CA ILE A 194 15.78 -2.99 -1.00
C ILE A 194 14.85 -2.58 -2.15
N LEU A 195 15.01 -3.24 -3.28
CA LEU A 195 14.12 -3.17 -4.43
C LEU A 195 14.08 -4.55 -5.08
N ASP A 196 13.12 -5.38 -4.67
CA ASP A 196 12.97 -6.75 -5.17
C ASP A 196 11.80 -6.84 -6.14
N GLU A 197 12.00 -7.46 -7.29
CA GLU A 197 10.91 -7.86 -8.18
C GLU A 197 10.57 -9.32 -7.93
N LYS A 198 9.34 -9.59 -7.47
CA LYS A 198 8.80 -10.92 -7.27
C LYS A 198 8.00 -11.32 -8.51
N ILE A 199 8.39 -12.42 -9.17
CA ILE A 199 7.66 -12.98 -10.31
C ILE A 199 7.26 -14.43 -10.00
N ILE A 200 5.97 -14.72 -10.12
CA ILE A 200 5.43 -16.06 -9.84
C ILE A 200 4.85 -16.64 -11.12
N TYR A 201 5.33 -17.82 -11.50
CA TYR A 201 4.81 -18.62 -12.59
C TYR A 201 4.16 -19.90 -12.06
N SER A 202 2.87 -20.10 -12.37
CA SER A 202 2.19 -21.36 -12.04
C SER A 202 2.69 -22.48 -12.94
N LYS A 203 3.18 -23.56 -12.33
CA LYS A 203 3.66 -24.76 -13.04
C LYS A 203 2.59 -25.83 -13.16
N ILE A 204 1.74 -25.99 -12.12
CA ILE A 204 0.63 -26.94 -12.09
C ILE A 204 -0.61 -26.22 -11.48
N PRO A 205 -1.71 -26.05 -12.24
CA PRO A 205 -1.78 -26.16 -13.70
C PRO A 205 -0.86 -25.15 -14.37
N SER A 206 -0.21 -25.53 -15.47
CA SER A 206 0.64 -24.60 -16.20
C SER A 206 -0.19 -23.45 -16.78
N GLN A 207 0.19 -22.23 -16.41
CA GLN A 207 -0.46 -21.02 -16.91
C GLN A 207 0.59 -20.09 -17.53
N LYS A 208 0.23 -19.50 -18.67
CA LYS A 208 1.04 -18.43 -19.29
C LYS A 208 0.94 -17.10 -18.53
N LYS A 209 0.12 -17.05 -17.49
CA LYS A 209 -0.15 -15.86 -16.67
C LYS A 209 0.79 -15.85 -15.48
N ASN A 210 1.62 -14.83 -15.38
CA ASN A 210 2.50 -14.61 -14.23
C ASN A 210 1.95 -13.48 -13.36
N PHE A 211 2.11 -13.61 -12.05
CA PHE A 211 1.98 -12.48 -11.13
C PHE A 211 3.35 -11.81 -11.00
N ALA A 212 3.41 -10.49 -11.09
CA ALA A 212 4.67 -9.76 -10.89
C ALA A 212 4.42 -8.48 -10.07
N SER A 213 5.23 -8.30 -9.02
CA SER A 213 5.15 -7.14 -8.14
C SER A 213 6.53 -6.75 -7.61
N TRP A 214 6.63 -5.52 -7.10
CA TRP A 214 7.81 -4.97 -6.46
C TRP A 214 7.63 -4.91 -4.95
N HIS A 215 8.71 -5.21 -4.22
CA HIS A 215 8.84 -4.94 -2.80
C HIS A 215 9.95 -3.93 -2.58
N ILE A 216 9.66 -2.90 -1.80
CA ILE A 216 10.50 -1.71 -1.67
C ILE A 216 10.77 -1.43 -0.20
N VAL A 217 12.03 -1.22 0.16
CA VAL A 217 12.41 -0.64 1.44
C VAL A 217 13.22 0.62 1.15
N ALA A 218 12.66 1.76 1.53
CA ALA A 218 13.28 3.06 1.30
C ALA A 218 13.41 3.81 2.62
N ARG A 219 14.60 4.35 2.89
CA ARG A 219 14.91 5.10 4.09
C ARG A 219 14.96 6.59 3.80
N LYS A 220 14.38 7.40 4.68
CA LYS A 220 14.55 8.85 4.64
C LYS A 220 16.02 9.20 4.86
N LYS A 221 16.57 9.98 3.94
CA LYS A 221 17.91 10.60 4.06
C LYS A 221 17.94 11.61 5.19
#